data_49b827218fc441d94fcb4e3b613a7e7e
#
_entry.id   49b827218fc441d94fcb4e3b613a7e7e
#
_cell.length_a   1.000
_cell.length_b   1.000
_cell.length_c   1.000
_cell.angle_alpha   90.00
_cell.angle_beta   90.00
_cell.angle_gamma   90.00
#
_symmetry.space_group_name_H-M   'P 1'
#
loop_
_entity.id
_entity.type
_entity.pdbx_description
1 polymer ?
#
loop_
_entity_poly.entity_id
_entity_poly.type
_entity_poly.pdbx_seq_one_letter_code
_entity_poly.pdbx_strand_id
1 'polypeptide(L)'
;MPPSSPQPSLFPESRPASRPVMRPATSSGPVPRGWISAHCDGGARGNPGPAGFGALIQDTDGAVLAELSEFLGIQTNNFAEYSGLLAVLNFALTHNHRRLRVVSDSELMVKQIQGKYKVKSPILRPLFDHARKKIAQLDAFEITHALRHKNKEADRLANQAMDRGMRCG
;
A
#
# COMPACT_ATOMS: atom_id res chain seq x y z
N MET A 1 7.60 41.48 24.51
CA MET A 1 7.44 40.90 24.30
C MET A 1 7.42 40.09 23.93
N PRO A 2 7.31 39.59 23.86
CA PRO A 2 7.50 38.71 23.63
C PRO A 2 7.37 38.10 22.93
N PRO A 3 7.45 37.63 22.62
CA PRO A 3 7.36 37.00 22.04
C PRO A 3 7.11 36.12 21.67
N SER A 4 7.17 35.76 21.56
CA SER A 4 7.01 35.05 21.25
C SER A 4 6.97 34.14 20.95
N SER A 5 7.01 33.74 20.79
CA SER A 5 6.99 32.94 20.49
C SER A 5 6.99 32.36 19.77
N PRO A 6 7.09 31.82 19.44
CA PRO A 6 7.25 31.08 18.85
C PRO A 6 6.78 30.47 18.13
N GLN A 7 6.47 30.29 17.72
CA GLN A 7 6.05 29.76 17.00
C GLN A 7 6.53 28.70 16.50
N PRO A 8 7.02 28.35 16.80
CA PRO A 8 7.65 27.19 16.59
C PRO A 8 6.84 26.24 15.95
N SER A 9 5.82 26.18 16.36
CA SER A 9 5.00 25.26 15.82
C SER A 9 5.08 25.26 14.40
N LEU A 10 5.69 26.20 13.97
CA LEU A 10 5.82 26.27 12.69
C LEU A 10 6.56 25.20 12.14
N PHE A 11 7.24 24.49 12.86
CA PHE A 11 8.10 23.56 12.35
C PHE A 11 7.68 22.24 12.71
N PRO A 12 6.79 21.75 12.02
CA PRO A 12 6.31 20.46 12.23
C PRO A 12 7.45 19.52 12.15
N GLU A 13 8.38 19.89 11.43
CA GLU A 13 9.46 19.07 11.32
C GLU A 13 9.99 18.76 12.64
N SER A 14 9.72 19.51 13.55
CA SER A 14 10.26 19.18 14.83
C SER A 14 9.73 17.85 15.26
N ARG A 15 8.81 17.26 14.54
CA ARG A 15 8.38 15.96 14.91
C ARG A 15 8.86 14.96 13.98
N PRO A 16 9.92 15.09 13.46
CA PRO A 16 10.41 14.19 12.53
C PRO A 16 10.57 12.87 13.09
N ALA A 17 10.85 12.87 14.26
CA ALA A 17 11.15 11.64 14.84
C ALA A 17 9.94 10.80 14.79
N SER A 18 8.85 11.37 14.46
CA SER A 18 7.68 10.60 14.56
C SER A 18 7.68 9.57 13.47
N ARG A 19 7.56 8.35 13.84
CA ARG A 19 7.37 7.29 12.91
C ARG A 19 5.91 7.05 12.79
N PRO A 20 5.45 6.52 11.65
CA PRO A 20 4.06 6.16 11.49
C PRO A 20 3.69 5.14 12.57
N VAL A 21 2.52 5.25 13.09
CA VAL A 21 2.06 4.30 14.08
C VAL A 21 1.64 3.03 13.34
N MET A 22 2.28 1.91 13.69
CA MET A 22 1.96 0.65 13.08
C MET A 22 1.01 -0.06 14.02
N ARG A 23 -0.22 -0.26 13.59
CA ARG A 23 -1.22 -0.89 14.44
C ARG A 23 -1.20 -2.40 14.29
N PRO A 24 -1.78 -3.11 15.25
CA PRO A 24 -1.80 -4.57 15.17
C PRO A 24 -2.52 -5.03 13.92
N ALA A 25 -2.02 -6.09 13.34
CA ALA A 25 -2.58 -6.60 12.11
C ALA A 25 -3.97 -7.18 12.27
N THR A 26 -4.43 -7.35 13.48
CA THR A 26 -5.74 -7.94 13.69
C THR A 26 -6.87 -6.94 13.54
N SER A 27 -6.55 -5.68 13.35
CA SER A 27 -7.57 -4.69 13.24
C SER A 27 -8.35 -4.90 11.94
N SER A 28 -9.57 -5.31 12.03
CA SER A 28 -10.39 -5.54 10.86
C SER A 28 -11.71 -4.79 10.95
N GLY A 29 -11.87 -3.92 11.90
CA GLY A 29 -13.10 -3.19 12.06
C GLY A 29 -13.24 -2.05 11.06
N PRO A 30 -14.24 -1.19 11.23
CA PRO A 30 -14.45 -0.06 10.33
C PRO A 30 -13.20 0.84 10.31
N VAL A 31 -13.00 1.51 9.20
CA VAL A 31 -11.88 2.42 9.04
C VAL A 31 -12.11 3.64 9.91
N PRO A 32 -11.19 3.99 10.80
CA PRO A 32 -11.37 5.17 11.66
C PRO A 32 -11.45 6.45 10.84
N ARG A 33 -12.07 7.48 11.42
CA ARG A 33 -12.13 8.77 10.77
C ARG A 33 -10.75 9.29 10.46
N GLY A 34 -10.63 9.90 9.30
CA GLY A 34 -9.35 10.45 8.87
C GLY A 34 -8.44 9.43 8.21
N TRP A 35 -8.86 8.20 8.14
CA TRP A 35 -8.10 7.15 7.48
C TRP A 35 -8.71 6.83 6.12
N ILE A 36 -7.88 6.34 5.22
CA ILE A 36 -8.37 5.70 4.00
C ILE A 36 -7.96 4.24 4.07
N SER A 37 -8.68 3.41 3.34
CA SER A 37 -8.35 1.99 3.26
C SER A 37 -8.08 1.61 1.83
N ALA A 38 -7.18 0.67 1.63
CA ALA A 38 -6.87 0.17 0.32
C ALA A 38 -6.82 -1.34 0.35
N HIS A 39 -7.49 -1.97 -0.61
CA HIS A 39 -7.36 -3.40 -0.87
C HIS A 39 -6.49 -3.52 -2.10
N CYS A 40 -5.40 -4.25 -2.01
CA CYS A 40 -4.52 -4.41 -3.15
C CYS A 40 -4.21 -5.87 -3.41
N ASP A 41 -3.96 -6.18 -4.67
CA ASP A 41 -3.65 -7.52 -5.13
C ASP A 41 -2.69 -7.41 -6.31
N GLY A 42 -1.91 -8.44 -6.52
CA GLY A 42 -1.02 -8.52 -7.65
C GLY A 42 -0.79 -9.96 -8.02
N GLY A 43 -0.43 -10.20 -9.24
CA GLY A 43 -0.18 -11.56 -9.67
C GLY A 43 0.44 -11.62 -11.04
N ALA A 44 0.83 -12.83 -11.43
CA ALA A 44 1.39 -13.09 -12.74
C ALA A 44 0.77 -14.37 -13.27
N ARG A 45 0.52 -14.40 -14.55
CA ARG A 45 0.01 -15.60 -15.23
C ARG A 45 1.22 -16.40 -15.71
N GLY A 46 1.60 -17.40 -14.88
CA GLY A 46 2.91 -17.99 -14.95
C GLY A 46 3.82 -17.18 -14.03
N ASN A 47 4.69 -17.78 -13.30
CA ASN A 47 5.48 -17.09 -12.30
C ASN A 47 6.97 -17.34 -12.57
N PRO A 48 7.64 -16.49 -13.36
CA PRO A 48 7.17 -15.21 -13.88
C PRO A 48 6.28 -15.34 -15.10
N GLY A 49 5.59 -14.27 -15.41
CA GLY A 49 4.72 -14.21 -16.60
C GLY A 49 4.07 -12.84 -16.67
N PRO A 50 3.09 -12.68 -17.59
CA PRO A 50 2.37 -11.42 -17.67
C PRO A 50 1.77 -11.08 -16.32
N ALA A 51 2.16 -9.94 -15.78
CA ALA A 51 1.84 -9.57 -14.41
C ALA A 51 1.09 -8.24 -14.34
N GLY A 52 0.35 -8.05 -13.26
CA GLY A 52 -0.36 -6.81 -13.05
C GLY A 52 -0.82 -6.70 -11.61
N PHE A 53 -1.25 -5.50 -11.24
CA PHE A 53 -1.81 -5.29 -9.93
C PHE A 53 -3.13 -4.52 -10.02
N GLY A 54 -3.90 -4.61 -8.97
CA GLY A 54 -5.11 -3.84 -8.79
C GLY A 54 -5.23 -3.37 -7.37
N ALA A 55 -5.89 -2.24 -7.19
CA ALA A 55 -6.16 -1.72 -5.86
C ALA A 55 -7.44 -0.92 -5.86
N LEU A 56 -8.21 -1.07 -4.79
CA LEU A 56 -9.42 -0.30 -4.55
C LEU A 56 -9.17 0.55 -3.32
N ILE A 57 -9.30 1.86 -3.46
CA ILE A 57 -9.06 2.80 -2.36
C ILE A 57 -10.37 3.48 -1.98
N GLN A 58 -10.69 3.45 -0.70
CA GLN A 58 -11.95 3.96 -0.18
C GLN A 58 -11.71 4.88 1.01
N ASP A 59 -12.65 5.80 1.23
CA ASP A 59 -12.57 6.66 2.40
C ASP A 59 -13.27 5.98 3.60
N THR A 60 -13.39 6.73 4.69
CA THR A 60 -14.00 6.22 5.92
C THR A 60 -15.42 5.72 5.72
N ASP A 61 -16.15 6.35 4.83
CA ASP A 61 -17.55 5.99 4.60
C ASP A 61 -17.72 4.90 3.53
N GLY A 62 -16.63 4.41 2.99
CA GLY A 62 -16.69 3.39 1.97
C GLY A 62 -16.81 3.93 0.55
N ALA A 63 -16.78 5.26 0.39
CA ALA A 63 -16.83 5.82 -0.96
C ALA A 63 -15.52 5.54 -1.68
N VAL A 64 -15.61 5.16 -2.94
CA VAL A 64 -14.42 4.83 -3.73
C VAL A 64 -13.68 6.09 -4.12
N LEU A 65 -12.44 6.21 -3.69
CA LEU A 65 -11.58 7.32 -4.04
C LEU A 65 -10.81 7.04 -5.32
N ALA A 66 -10.44 5.79 -5.54
CA ALA A 66 -9.69 5.42 -6.73
C ALA A 66 -9.71 3.91 -6.95
N GLU A 67 -9.64 3.53 -8.21
CA GLU A 67 -9.41 2.14 -8.60
C GLU A 67 -8.13 2.16 -9.43
N LEU A 68 -7.13 1.41 -9.00
CA LEU A 68 -5.85 1.35 -9.69
C LEU A 68 -5.73 -0.02 -10.36
N SER A 69 -5.23 -0.04 -11.57
CA SER A 69 -5.08 -1.29 -12.31
C SER A 69 -4.00 -1.08 -13.36
N GLU A 70 -2.90 -1.83 -13.26
CA GLU A 70 -1.76 -1.59 -14.13
C GLU A 70 -1.07 -2.88 -14.53
N PHE A 71 -0.73 -2.98 -15.82
CA PHE A 71 0.03 -4.09 -16.36
C PHE A 71 1.52 -3.82 -16.18
N LEU A 72 2.26 -4.84 -15.72
CA LEU A 72 3.67 -4.68 -15.35
C LEU A 72 4.65 -5.38 -16.29
N GLY A 73 4.15 -5.98 -17.37
CA GLY A 73 5.01 -6.78 -18.23
C GLY A 73 5.25 -8.14 -17.62
N ILE A 74 6.38 -8.75 -17.89
CA ILE A 74 6.71 -10.08 -17.37
C ILE A 74 7.38 -9.91 -16.03
N GLN A 75 6.73 -10.35 -14.97
CA GLN A 75 7.22 -10.21 -13.60
C GLN A 75 6.75 -11.40 -12.77
N THR A 76 7.24 -11.49 -11.53
CA THR A 76 6.79 -12.50 -10.60
C THR A 76 5.56 -12.04 -9.83
N ASN A 77 4.88 -12.97 -9.18
CA ASN A 77 3.76 -12.64 -8.31
C ASN A 77 4.17 -11.63 -7.24
N ASN A 78 5.29 -11.90 -6.58
CA ASN A 78 5.73 -11.02 -5.48
C ASN A 78 6.07 -9.61 -5.96
N PHE A 79 6.64 -9.49 -7.14
CA PHE A 79 6.92 -8.17 -7.70
C PHE A 79 5.61 -7.41 -7.93
N ALA A 80 4.59 -8.09 -8.45
CA ALA A 80 3.29 -7.46 -8.70
C ALA A 80 2.62 -7.04 -7.39
N GLU A 81 2.72 -7.86 -6.36
CA GLU A 81 2.16 -7.53 -5.05
C GLU A 81 2.79 -6.27 -4.48
N TYR A 82 4.12 -6.17 -4.51
CA TYR A 82 4.81 -4.97 -4.04
C TYR A 82 4.48 -3.74 -4.90
N SER A 83 4.33 -3.95 -6.20
CA SER A 83 3.98 -2.84 -7.10
C SER A 83 2.61 -2.26 -6.74
N GLY A 84 1.66 -3.13 -6.39
CA GLY A 84 0.35 -2.68 -5.93
C GLY A 84 0.44 -1.87 -4.65
N LEU A 85 1.25 -2.33 -3.70
CA LEU A 85 1.44 -1.60 -2.45
C LEU A 85 2.07 -0.23 -2.71
N LEU A 86 3.09 -0.17 -3.57
CA LEU A 86 3.73 1.10 -3.91
C LEU A 86 2.75 2.08 -4.56
N ALA A 87 1.89 1.58 -5.43
CA ALA A 87 0.91 2.43 -6.10
C ALA A 87 -0.08 3.03 -5.08
N VAL A 88 -0.49 2.24 -4.11
CA VAL A 88 -1.38 2.71 -3.04
C VAL A 88 -0.69 3.76 -2.18
N LEU A 89 0.57 3.51 -1.82
CA LEU A 89 1.34 4.47 -1.03
C LEU A 89 1.53 5.77 -1.79
N ASN A 90 1.83 5.69 -3.08
CA ASN A 90 1.96 6.88 -3.91
C ASN A 90 0.65 7.67 -3.95
N PHE A 91 -0.48 6.99 -4.10
CA PHE A 91 -1.77 7.65 -4.11
C PHE A 91 -1.99 8.40 -2.80
N ALA A 92 -1.75 7.74 -1.68
CA ALA A 92 -1.97 8.35 -0.38
C ALA A 92 -1.11 9.59 -0.20
N LEU A 93 0.17 9.51 -0.54
CA LEU A 93 1.06 10.65 -0.38
C LEU A 93 0.74 11.78 -1.34
N THR A 94 0.41 11.46 -2.59
CA THR A 94 0.10 12.46 -3.60
C THR A 94 -1.15 13.26 -3.25
N HIS A 95 -2.14 12.59 -2.66
CA HIS A 95 -3.41 13.23 -2.32
C HIS A 95 -3.47 13.63 -0.84
N ASN A 96 -2.33 13.61 -0.17
CA ASN A 96 -2.21 14.05 1.21
C ASN A 96 -3.10 13.27 2.19
N HIS A 97 -3.27 11.99 1.95
CA HIS A 97 -3.93 11.10 2.91
C HIS A 97 -2.82 10.52 3.79
N ARG A 98 -2.80 10.95 5.05
CA ARG A 98 -1.67 10.66 5.93
C ARG A 98 -1.86 9.42 6.79
N ARG A 99 -3.04 8.83 6.75
CA ARG A 99 -3.35 7.64 7.55
C ARG A 99 -3.95 6.59 6.64
N LEU A 100 -3.25 5.48 6.53
CA LEU A 100 -3.59 4.47 5.52
C LEU A 100 -3.65 3.07 6.12
N ARG A 101 -4.73 2.37 5.83
CA ARG A 101 -4.87 0.95 6.14
C ARG A 101 -4.82 0.18 4.82
N VAL A 102 -3.93 -0.79 4.75
CA VAL A 102 -3.80 -1.63 3.56
C VAL A 102 -4.22 -3.06 3.89
N VAL A 103 -4.98 -3.66 3.00
CA VAL A 103 -5.39 -5.05 3.11
C VAL A 103 -4.89 -5.78 1.87
N SER A 104 -4.19 -6.88 2.05
CA SER A 104 -3.63 -7.65 0.95
C SER A 104 -3.78 -9.13 1.22
N ASP A 105 -3.90 -9.94 0.17
CA ASP A 105 -3.93 -11.37 0.32
C ASP A 105 -2.54 -12.00 0.22
N SER A 106 -1.50 -11.19 0.09
CA SER A 106 -0.13 -11.68 0.09
C SER A 106 0.43 -11.74 1.51
N GLU A 107 0.36 -12.90 2.11
CA GLU A 107 0.87 -13.07 3.47
C GLU A 107 2.36 -12.73 3.57
N LEU A 108 3.14 -13.13 2.57
CA LEU A 108 4.57 -12.86 2.57
C LEU A 108 4.86 -11.37 2.64
N MET A 109 4.24 -10.59 1.73
CA MET A 109 4.47 -9.14 1.70
C MET A 109 4.03 -8.49 3.00
N VAL A 110 2.86 -8.86 3.50
CA VAL A 110 2.35 -8.30 4.74
C VAL A 110 3.34 -8.52 5.88
N LYS A 111 3.84 -9.75 6.01
CA LYS A 111 4.76 -10.06 7.09
C LYS A 111 6.13 -9.42 6.90
N GLN A 112 6.57 -9.24 5.67
CA GLN A 112 7.82 -8.52 5.41
C GLN A 112 7.68 -7.04 5.81
N ILE A 113 6.59 -6.40 5.43
CA ILE A 113 6.36 -5.01 5.77
C ILE A 113 6.19 -4.82 7.28
N GLN A 114 5.58 -5.80 7.95
CA GLN A 114 5.43 -5.76 9.40
C GLN A 114 6.73 -6.03 10.15
N GLY A 115 7.77 -6.43 9.44
CA GLY A 115 9.06 -6.72 10.05
C GLY A 115 9.19 -8.13 10.61
N LYS A 116 8.22 -8.98 10.36
CA LYS A 116 8.25 -10.36 10.87
C LYS A 116 9.09 -11.29 10.01
N TYR A 117 9.21 -11.00 8.72
CA TYR A 117 10.02 -11.77 7.78
C TYR A 117 11.03 -10.86 7.12
N LYS A 118 12.21 -11.38 6.84
CA LYS A 118 13.25 -10.63 6.13
C LYS A 118 13.03 -10.68 4.63
N VAL A 119 13.42 -9.63 3.94
CA VAL A 119 13.39 -9.60 2.49
C VAL A 119 14.77 -10.02 2.01
N LYS A 120 14.87 -11.23 1.47
CA LYS A 120 16.13 -11.79 1.00
C LYS A 120 16.32 -11.66 -0.50
N SER A 121 15.25 -11.44 -1.24
CA SER A 121 15.30 -11.34 -2.69
C SER A 121 15.96 -10.04 -3.12
N PRO A 122 17.01 -10.07 -3.96
CA PRO A 122 17.62 -8.85 -4.45
C PRO A 122 16.70 -8.08 -5.39
N ILE A 123 15.69 -8.74 -5.95
CA ILE A 123 14.73 -8.06 -6.82
C ILE A 123 13.68 -7.35 -5.99
N LEU A 124 13.24 -7.94 -4.88
CA LEU A 124 12.21 -7.35 -4.03
C LEU A 124 12.78 -6.30 -3.08
N ARG A 125 14.06 -6.38 -2.76
CA ARG A 125 14.64 -5.48 -1.77
C ARG A 125 14.47 -4.00 -2.12
N PRO A 126 14.71 -3.57 -3.37
CA PRO A 126 14.48 -2.17 -3.72
C PRO A 126 13.02 -1.76 -3.55
N LEU A 127 12.09 -2.65 -3.88
CA LEU A 127 10.67 -2.36 -3.72
C LEU A 127 10.29 -2.24 -2.25
N PHE A 128 10.83 -3.13 -1.44
CA PHE A 128 10.62 -3.09 0.00
C PHE A 128 11.17 -1.79 0.59
N ASP A 129 12.39 -1.40 0.21
CA ASP A 129 12.99 -0.18 0.72
C ASP A 129 12.20 1.05 0.31
N HIS A 130 11.69 1.08 -0.93
CA HIS A 130 10.82 2.15 -1.40
C HIS A 130 9.55 2.23 -0.57
N ALA A 131 8.94 1.07 -0.32
CA ALA A 131 7.71 1.03 0.46
C ALA A 131 7.96 1.55 1.87
N ARG A 132 9.06 1.15 2.50
CA ARG A 132 9.38 1.59 3.85
C ARG A 132 9.57 3.11 3.90
N LYS A 133 10.23 3.68 2.89
CA LYS A 133 10.44 5.12 2.84
C LYS A 133 9.12 5.87 2.70
N LYS A 134 8.21 5.35 1.89
CA LYS A 134 6.90 5.99 1.71
C LYS A 134 6.05 5.87 2.97
N ILE A 135 6.09 4.71 3.61
CA ILE A 135 5.37 4.51 4.87
C ILE A 135 5.87 5.50 5.92
N ALA A 136 7.16 5.76 5.96
CA ALA A 136 7.74 6.70 6.92
C ALA A 136 7.25 8.13 6.73
N GLN A 137 6.69 8.45 5.58
CA GLN A 137 6.15 9.78 5.32
C GLN A 137 4.69 9.92 5.75
N LEU A 138 4.05 8.82 6.16
CA LEU A 138 2.67 8.84 6.63
C LEU A 138 2.65 9.10 8.13
N ASP A 139 1.51 9.57 8.63
CA ASP A 139 1.32 9.76 10.07
C ASP A 139 0.98 8.45 10.76
N ALA A 140 0.26 7.58 10.07
CA ALA A 140 -0.09 6.27 10.60
C ALA A 140 -0.29 5.29 9.46
N PHE A 141 0.09 4.04 9.69
CA PHE A 141 0.00 3.01 8.67
C PHE A 141 -0.34 1.68 9.32
N GLU A 142 -1.20 0.92 8.66
CA GLU A 142 -1.59 -0.39 9.11
C GLU A 142 -1.68 -1.29 7.91
N ILE A 143 -1.13 -2.50 7.99
CA ILE A 143 -1.26 -3.46 6.92
C ILE A 143 -1.68 -4.79 7.51
N THR A 144 -2.68 -5.42 6.91
CA THR A 144 -3.21 -6.69 7.37
C THR A 144 -3.35 -7.66 6.22
N HIS A 145 -3.27 -8.93 6.56
CA HIS A 145 -3.49 -10.00 5.60
C HIS A 145 -4.97 -10.40 5.63
N ALA A 146 -5.56 -10.54 4.45
CA ALA A 146 -6.94 -11.03 4.33
C ALA A 146 -6.97 -12.15 3.31
N LEU A 147 -7.89 -13.08 3.50
CA LEU A 147 -8.03 -14.17 2.54
C LEU A 147 -8.50 -13.61 1.19
N ARG A 148 -8.12 -14.31 0.13
CA ARG A 148 -8.41 -13.86 -1.23
C ARG A 148 -9.89 -13.56 -1.46
N HIS A 149 -10.79 -14.37 -0.91
CA HIS A 149 -12.21 -14.15 -1.16
C HIS A 149 -12.73 -12.85 -0.56
N LYS A 150 -11.96 -12.22 0.33
CA LYS A 150 -12.32 -10.93 0.90
C LYS A 150 -11.62 -9.78 0.18
N ASN A 151 -10.89 -10.07 -0.88
CA ASN A 151 -10.12 -9.09 -1.63
C ASN A 151 -10.53 -9.09 -3.11
N LYS A 152 -11.81 -9.35 -3.37
CA LYS A 152 -12.30 -9.59 -4.72
C LYS A 152 -12.15 -8.43 -5.68
N GLU A 153 -12.38 -7.21 -5.22
CA GLU A 153 -12.29 -6.05 -6.12
C GLU A 153 -10.87 -5.80 -6.57
N ALA A 154 -9.91 -5.92 -5.65
CA ALA A 154 -8.52 -5.75 -6.03
C ALA A 154 -8.09 -6.87 -6.98
N ASP A 155 -8.54 -8.10 -6.73
CA ASP A 155 -8.25 -9.23 -7.60
C ASP A 155 -8.83 -9.00 -9.00
N ARG A 156 -10.05 -8.49 -9.08
CA ARG A 156 -10.69 -8.18 -10.35
C ARG A 156 -9.87 -7.15 -11.13
N LEU A 157 -9.41 -6.11 -10.44
CA LEU A 157 -8.63 -5.06 -11.07
C LEU A 157 -7.27 -5.57 -11.55
N ALA A 158 -6.64 -6.45 -10.77
CA ALA A 158 -5.38 -7.06 -11.18
C ALA A 158 -5.56 -7.93 -12.42
N ASN A 159 -6.64 -8.71 -12.46
CA ASN A 159 -6.94 -9.54 -13.62
C ASN A 159 -7.23 -8.69 -14.86
N GLN A 160 -7.93 -7.57 -14.70
CA GLN A 160 -8.17 -6.65 -15.81
C GLN A 160 -6.85 -6.13 -16.36
N ALA A 161 -5.90 -5.81 -15.49
CA ALA A 161 -4.60 -5.31 -15.93
C ALA A 161 -3.87 -6.35 -16.76
N MET A 162 -3.86 -7.58 -16.27
CA MET A 162 -3.19 -8.67 -16.99
C MET A 162 -3.87 -8.95 -18.34
N ASP A 163 -5.21 -8.93 -18.37
CA ASP A 163 -5.95 -9.13 -19.59
C ASP A 163 -5.63 -8.05 -20.64
N ARG A 164 -5.60 -6.80 -20.22
CA ARG A 164 -5.27 -5.69 -21.11
C ARG A 164 -3.87 -5.85 -21.67
N GLY A 165 -2.92 -6.18 -20.81
CA GLY A 165 -1.53 -6.34 -21.22
C GLY A 165 -1.34 -7.49 -22.17
N MET A 166 -2.03 -8.61 -21.92
CA MET A 166 -1.91 -9.78 -22.78
C MET A 166 -2.54 -9.55 -24.13
N ARG A 167 -3.60 -8.74 -24.19
CA ARG A 167 -4.24 -8.43 -25.47
C ARG A 167 -3.41 -7.47 -26.31
N CYS A 168 -2.73 -6.57 -25.66
CA CYS A 168 -1.94 -5.59 -26.39
C CYS A 168 -0.56 -6.11 -26.74
N GLY A 169 -0.11 -7.12 -26.04
CA GLY A 169 1.20 -7.66 -26.30
C GLY A 169 1.13 -8.79 -27.23
#